data_9841c16db93651805c515eaca828d4f2
#
_entry.id   9841c16db93651805c515eaca828d4f2
#
_cell.length_a   1.000
_cell.length_b   1.000
_cell.length_c   1.000
_cell.angle_alpha   90.00
_cell.angle_beta   90.00
_cell.angle_gamma   90.00
#
_symmetry.space_group_name_H-M   'P 1'
#
loop_
_entity.id
_entity.type
_entity.pdbx_description
1 polymer ?
#
loop_
_entity_poly.entity_id
_entity_poly.type
_entity_poly.pdbx_seq_one_letter_code
_entity_poly.pdbx_strand_id
1 'polypeptide(L)'
;GEVVIVDEFTGRLMSGRRWSDGLHQAVEAKEGVTIQRENQTLASITFQNYFRLYKKLSGMTGTADTEAYEFQQIYGLETVVIPTNKPLKRIDANDKIYMNLEDKFNAVVEDLRDCQSRGQPALVGTTSVEASELLSGLLTKAGLAHSVLNAKQHAREADIIVQAGSPATITVATN
;
A
#
# COMPACT_ATOMS: atom_id res chain seq x y z
N GLY A 1 -17.31 0.61 -22.45
CA GLY A 1 -15.90 0.50 -22.04
C GLY A 1 -15.25 1.87 -22.01
N GLU A 2 -14.28 2.06 -21.18
CA GLU A 2 -13.44 3.25 -21.09
C GLU A 2 -11.99 2.84 -20.92
N VAL A 3 -11.06 3.69 -21.32
CA VAL A 3 -9.64 3.55 -21.06
C VAL A 3 -9.34 4.10 -19.67
N VAL A 4 -8.75 3.29 -18.80
CA VAL A 4 -8.36 3.71 -17.44
C VAL A 4 -6.89 3.47 -17.24
N ILE A 5 -6.19 4.48 -16.74
CA ILE A 5 -4.77 4.38 -16.43
C ILE A 5 -4.60 3.45 -15.21
N VAL A 6 -3.61 2.57 -15.28
CA VAL A 6 -3.16 1.74 -14.16
C VAL A 6 -1.84 2.32 -13.66
N ASP A 7 -1.73 2.57 -12.36
CA ASP A 7 -0.49 3.00 -11.74
C ASP A 7 0.55 1.88 -11.80
N GLU A 8 1.71 2.17 -12.36
CA GLU A 8 2.80 1.21 -12.52
C GLU A 8 3.29 0.63 -11.20
N PHE A 9 3.33 1.44 -10.14
CA PHE A 9 3.88 1.04 -8.85
C PHE A 9 2.86 0.31 -7.95
N THR A 10 1.63 0.79 -7.93
CA THR A 10 0.57 0.24 -7.06
C THR A 10 -0.35 -0.73 -7.79
N GLY A 11 -0.37 -0.70 -9.13
CA GLY A 11 -1.32 -1.45 -9.96
C GLY A 11 -2.78 -0.99 -9.80
N ARG A 12 -3.02 0.14 -9.12
CA ARG A 12 -4.37 0.65 -8.90
C ARG A 12 -4.91 1.38 -10.13
N LEU A 13 -6.22 1.23 -10.34
CA LEU A 13 -6.94 1.98 -11.37
C LEU A 13 -7.04 3.45 -10.98
N MET A 14 -6.60 4.33 -11.87
CA MET A 14 -6.60 5.78 -11.67
C MET A 14 -7.80 6.40 -12.42
N SER A 15 -9.01 6.13 -11.95
CA SER A 15 -10.22 6.67 -12.56
C SER A 15 -10.20 8.20 -12.61
N GLY A 16 -10.62 8.78 -13.74
CA GLY A 16 -10.64 10.21 -13.97
C GLY A 16 -9.29 10.82 -14.37
N ARG A 17 -8.18 10.07 -14.30
CA ARG A 17 -6.89 10.52 -14.87
C ARG A 17 -6.80 10.16 -16.34
N ARG A 18 -6.17 11.06 -17.09
CA ARG A 18 -5.96 10.91 -18.55
C ARG A 18 -4.53 11.33 -18.90
N TRP A 19 -3.94 10.68 -19.89
CA TRP A 19 -2.70 11.18 -20.50
C TRP A 19 -3.00 12.47 -21.26
N SER A 20 -2.06 13.38 -21.25
CA SER A 20 -2.12 14.65 -21.96
C SER A 20 -1.75 14.53 -23.45
N ASP A 21 -1.82 15.64 -24.14
CA ASP A 21 -1.34 15.82 -25.51
C ASP A 21 -1.99 14.86 -26.54
N GLY A 22 -3.27 14.53 -26.30
CA GLY A 22 -4.04 13.68 -27.21
C GLY A 22 -3.72 12.18 -27.11
N LEU A 23 -2.75 11.76 -26.28
CA LEU A 23 -2.37 10.35 -26.16
C LEU A 23 -3.54 9.50 -25.68
N HIS A 24 -4.27 9.95 -24.68
CA HIS A 24 -5.43 9.19 -24.15
C HIS A 24 -6.51 9.01 -25.21
N GLN A 25 -6.80 10.07 -25.96
CA GLN A 25 -7.76 10.04 -27.08
C GLN A 25 -7.30 9.10 -28.22
N ALA A 26 -6.00 9.07 -28.49
CA ALA A 26 -5.45 8.15 -29.49
C ALA A 26 -5.62 6.68 -29.07
N VAL A 27 -5.43 6.38 -27.78
CA VAL A 27 -5.67 5.04 -27.24
C VAL A 27 -7.17 4.71 -27.28
N GLU A 28 -8.06 5.63 -26.88
CA GLU A 28 -9.51 5.46 -26.98
C GLU A 28 -9.94 5.14 -28.43
N ALA A 29 -9.39 5.87 -29.40
CA ALA A 29 -9.66 5.63 -30.82
C ALA A 29 -9.18 4.26 -31.26
N LYS A 30 -7.97 3.85 -30.86
CA LYS A 30 -7.38 2.57 -31.17
C LYS A 30 -8.21 1.40 -30.62
N GLU A 31 -8.70 1.52 -29.40
CA GLU A 31 -9.50 0.51 -28.71
C GLU A 31 -10.99 0.56 -29.08
N GLY A 32 -11.40 1.49 -29.96
CA GLY A 32 -12.78 1.59 -30.44
C GLY A 32 -13.78 2.00 -29.36
N VAL A 33 -13.33 2.69 -28.31
CA VAL A 33 -14.20 3.24 -27.26
C VAL A 33 -14.56 4.69 -27.56
N THR A 34 -15.54 5.23 -26.85
CA THR A 34 -15.94 6.63 -27.02
C THR A 34 -14.82 7.58 -26.67
N ILE A 35 -14.38 8.41 -27.64
CA ILE A 35 -13.36 9.44 -27.44
C ILE A 35 -13.94 10.56 -26.58
N GLN A 36 -13.34 10.82 -25.41
CA GLN A 36 -13.74 11.89 -24.53
C GLN A 36 -12.86 13.13 -24.73
N ARG A 37 -13.38 14.28 -24.29
CA ARG A 37 -12.65 15.54 -24.35
C ARG A 37 -11.45 15.50 -23.42
N GLU A 38 -10.36 16.15 -23.82
CA GLU A 38 -9.19 16.34 -22.99
C GLU A 38 -9.49 17.31 -21.82
N ASN A 39 -8.97 16.96 -20.65
CA ASN A 39 -9.06 17.86 -19.49
C ASN A 39 -7.95 18.91 -19.60
N GLN A 40 -8.31 20.18 -19.56
CA GLN A 40 -7.36 21.26 -19.52
C GLN A 40 -7.01 21.61 -18.07
N THR A 41 -5.72 21.53 -17.73
CA THR A 41 -5.23 22.00 -16.43
C THR A 41 -5.25 23.52 -16.41
N LEU A 42 -6.11 24.12 -15.60
CA LEU A 42 -6.23 25.58 -15.47
C LEU A 42 -5.16 26.17 -14.54
N ALA A 43 -4.80 25.45 -13.50
CA ALA A 43 -3.81 25.86 -12.51
C ALA A 43 -3.28 24.64 -11.75
N SER A 44 -2.09 24.78 -11.18
CA SER A 44 -1.50 23.81 -10.26
C SER A 44 -1.04 24.51 -8.98
N ILE A 45 -1.11 23.81 -7.86
CA ILE A 45 -0.66 24.27 -6.55
C ILE A 45 0.05 23.12 -5.84
N THR A 46 1.09 23.41 -5.06
CA THR A 46 1.74 22.40 -4.21
C THR A 46 0.86 22.07 -3.00
N PHE A 47 0.99 20.88 -2.45
CA PHE A 47 0.30 20.50 -1.21
C PHE A 47 0.59 21.48 -0.07
N GLN A 48 1.86 21.90 0.07
CA GLN A 48 2.27 22.84 1.09
C GLN A 48 1.50 24.16 0.98
N ASN A 49 1.44 24.74 -0.21
CA ASN A 49 0.72 25.99 -0.43
C ASN A 49 -0.80 25.82 -0.27
N TYR A 50 -1.34 24.70 -0.71
CA TYR A 50 -2.76 24.40 -0.55
C TYR A 50 -3.18 24.34 0.92
N PHE A 51 -2.47 23.56 1.74
CA PHE A 51 -2.80 23.44 3.16
C PHE A 51 -2.53 24.71 3.97
N ARG A 52 -1.62 25.56 3.54
CA ARG A 52 -1.39 26.87 4.16
C ARG A 52 -2.54 27.87 3.97
N LEU A 53 -3.48 27.59 3.08
CA LEU A 53 -4.69 28.40 2.92
C LEU A 53 -5.67 28.26 4.10
N TYR A 54 -5.56 27.20 4.87
CA TYR A 54 -6.44 26.95 6.00
C TYR A 54 -5.98 27.73 7.23
N LYS A 55 -6.92 28.49 7.83
CA LYS A 55 -6.67 29.24 9.07
C LYS A 55 -6.44 28.33 10.29
N LYS A 56 -7.07 27.15 10.27
CA LYS A 56 -6.93 26.12 11.29
C LYS A 56 -6.59 24.81 10.60
N LEU A 57 -5.41 24.32 10.89
CA LEU A 57 -4.87 23.07 10.35
C LEU A 57 -4.41 22.20 11.50
N SER A 58 -4.73 20.91 11.45
CA SER A 58 -4.23 19.90 12.38
C SER A 58 -4.27 18.53 11.70
N GLY A 59 -3.49 17.60 12.24
CA GLY A 59 -3.43 16.24 11.71
C GLY A 59 -3.03 15.25 12.78
N MET A 60 -3.09 13.97 12.46
CA MET A 60 -2.65 12.88 13.31
C MET A 60 -1.94 11.84 12.47
N THR A 61 -0.79 11.38 12.94
CA THR A 61 -0.02 10.32 12.30
C THR A 61 0.85 9.61 13.34
N GLY A 62 1.18 8.36 13.09
CA GLY A 62 2.12 7.60 13.94
C GLY A 62 3.59 7.94 13.71
N THR A 63 3.92 8.79 12.73
CA THR A 63 5.31 9.10 12.30
C THR A 63 5.62 10.60 12.27
N ALA A 64 4.84 11.44 12.96
CA ALA A 64 5.05 12.89 12.93
C ALA A 64 6.30 13.37 13.65
N ASP A 65 6.79 12.63 14.63
CA ASP A 65 7.90 13.07 15.48
C ASP A 65 9.21 13.25 14.70
N THR A 66 9.49 12.36 13.78
CA THR A 66 10.67 12.45 12.89
C THR A 66 10.62 13.64 11.95
N GLU A 67 9.44 14.12 11.60
CA GLU A 67 9.19 15.23 10.67
C GLU A 67 8.71 16.51 11.38
N ALA A 68 8.82 16.56 12.72
CA ALA A 68 8.33 17.67 13.53
C ALA A 68 8.90 19.03 13.10
N TYR A 69 10.17 19.08 12.72
CA TYR A 69 10.82 20.29 12.22
C TYR A 69 10.18 20.78 10.91
N GLU A 70 9.89 19.88 9.98
CA GLU A 70 9.25 20.22 8.70
C GLU A 70 7.83 20.76 8.93
N PHE A 71 7.03 20.13 9.79
CA PHE A 71 5.70 20.61 10.15
C PHE A 71 5.74 22.01 10.74
N GLN A 72 6.71 22.30 11.60
CA GLN A 72 6.87 23.64 12.18
C GLN A 72 7.29 24.66 11.11
N GLN A 73 8.24 24.33 10.23
CA GLN A 73 8.76 25.28 9.25
C GLN A 73 7.74 25.59 8.14
N ILE A 74 6.99 24.59 7.67
CA ILE A 74 6.08 24.77 6.53
C ILE A 74 4.72 25.28 6.98
N TYR A 75 4.18 24.74 8.07
CA TYR A 75 2.79 24.98 8.49
C TYR A 75 2.67 25.72 9.83
N GLY A 76 3.75 25.92 10.56
CA GLY A 76 3.72 26.48 11.92
C GLY A 76 3.04 25.55 12.93
N LEU A 77 3.03 24.25 12.66
CA LEU A 77 2.38 23.25 13.52
C LEU A 77 3.38 22.69 14.53
N GLU A 78 2.96 22.61 15.78
CA GLU A 78 3.69 21.91 16.84
C GLU A 78 3.30 20.43 16.84
N THR A 79 4.30 19.55 16.91
CA THR A 79 4.09 18.12 17.03
C THR A 79 4.04 17.72 18.50
N VAL A 80 2.94 17.12 18.93
CA VAL A 80 2.74 16.62 20.27
C VAL A 80 2.71 15.10 20.27
N VAL A 81 3.66 14.48 20.96
CA VAL A 81 3.72 13.03 21.11
C VAL A 81 2.77 12.60 22.22
N ILE A 82 1.73 11.86 21.87
CA ILE A 82 0.76 11.31 22.83
C ILE A 82 1.20 9.89 23.18
N PRO A 83 1.50 9.62 24.47
CA PRO A 83 1.90 8.28 24.89
C PRO A 83 0.77 7.26 24.69
N THR A 84 1.14 6.00 24.48
CA THR A 84 0.19 4.90 24.34
C THR A 84 -0.59 4.66 25.65
N ASN A 85 -1.87 4.33 25.52
CA ASN A 85 -2.73 4.01 26.69
C ASN A 85 -2.24 2.78 27.48
N LYS A 86 -1.65 1.80 26.80
CA LYS A 86 -1.09 0.58 27.40
C LYS A 86 0.42 0.49 27.09
N PRO A 87 1.19 -0.19 27.96
CA PRO A 87 2.62 -0.42 27.67
C PRO A 87 2.83 -1.09 26.33
N LEU A 88 3.85 -0.61 25.60
CA LEU A 88 4.24 -1.18 24.32
C LEU A 88 4.77 -2.60 24.51
N LYS A 89 4.16 -3.55 23.79
CA LYS A 89 4.56 -4.98 23.79
C LYS A 89 5.21 -5.41 22.48
N ARG A 90 5.33 -4.48 21.51
CA ARG A 90 5.96 -4.78 20.21
C ARG A 90 7.43 -5.06 20.41
N ILE A 91 7.91 -6.11 19.76
CA ILE A 91 9.31 -6.49 19.70
C ILE A 91 9.76 -6.29 18.26
N ASP A 92 10.69 -5.37 18.05
CA ASP A 92 11.31 -5.15 16.74
C ASP A 92 12.56 -6.05 16.64
N ALA A 93 12.43 -7.14 15.90
CA ALA A 93 13.54 -8.06 15.67
C ALA A 93 14.54 -7.48 14.66
N ASN A 94 15.80 -7.91 14.74
CA ASN A 94 16.83 -7.53 13.78
C ASN A 94 16.53 -8.10 12.39
N ASP A 95 17.04 -7.41 11.36
CA ASP A 95 16.96 -7.88 9.97
C ASP A 95 17.65 -9.23 9.79
N LYS A 96 17.03 -10.09 8.98
CA LYS A 96 17.62 -11.37 8.55
C LYS A 96 18.11 -11.22 7.11
N ILE A 97 19.40 -11.45 6.88
CA ILE A 97 20.05 -11.33 5.57
C ILE A 97 20.27 -12.74 5.00
N TYR A 98 19.93 -12.92 3.73
CA TYR A 98 20.02 -14.18 3.01
C TYR A 98 20.91 -14.05 1.76
N MET A 99 21.55 -15.12 1.35
CA MET A 99 22.45 -15.14 0.18
C MET A 99 21.70 -15.00 -1.15
N ASN A 100 20.45 -15.48 -1.20
CA ASN A 100 19.61 -15.44 -2.38
C ASN A 100 18.13 -15.34 -2.02
N LEU A 101 17.29 -15.10 -3.03
CA LEU A 101 15.84 -14.95 -2.85
C LEU A 101 15.15 -16.25 -2.44
N GLU A 102 15.65 -17.40 -2.89
CA GLU A 102 15.06 -18.69 -2.57
C GLU A 102 15.19 -18.98 -1.07
N ASP A 103 16.38 -18.82 -0.50
CA ASP A 103 16.60 -18.99 0.93
C ASP A 103 15.77 -18.03 1.76
N LYS A 104 15.65 -16.76 1.31
CA LYS A 104 14.80 -15.78 1.94
C LYS A 104 13.34 -16.23 1.97
N PHE A 105 12.77 -16.64 0.84
CA PHE A 105 11.38 -17.05 0.78
C PHE A 105 11.11 -18.35 1.53
N ASN A 106 12.04 -19.29 1.51
CA ASN A 106 11.94 -20.51 2.31
C ASN A 106 11.88 -20.18 3.81
N ALA A 107 12.73 -19.29 4.28
CA ALA A 107 12.71 -18.83 5.67
C ALA A 107 11.40 -18.11 6.03
N VAL A 108 10.84 -17.29 5.13
CA VAL A 108 9.53 -16.66 5.34
C VAL A 108 8.42 -17.71 5.44
N VAL A 109 8.42 -18.74 4.59
CA VAL A 109 7.43 -19.83 4.65
C VAL A 109 7.50 -20.57 5.99
N GLU A 110 8.71 -20.86 6.49
CA GLU A 110 8.90 -21.53 7.78
C GLU A 110 8.42 -20.64 8.95
N ASP A 111 8.77 -19.35 8.97
CA ASP A 111 8.28 -18.40 9.98
C ASP A 111 6.74 -18.32 9.98
N LEU A 112 6.11 -18.33 8.80
CA LEU A 112 4.65 -18.28 8.67
C LEU A 112 3.99 -19.60 9.11
N ARG A 113 4.62 -20.72 8.85
CA ARG A 113 4.16 -22.04 9.36
C ARG A 113 4.16 -22.07 10.88
N ASP A 114 5.22 -21.56 11.51
CA ASP A 114 5.30 -21.46 12.96
C ASP A 114 4.24 -20.51 13.53
N CYS A 115 4.05 -19.32 12.92
CA CYS A 115 2.98 -18.40 13.32
C CYS A 115 1.61 -19.06 13.25
N GLN A 116 1.29 -19.72 12.14
CA GLN A 116 0.00 -20.37 11.94
C GLN A 116 -0.23 -21.50 12.96
N SER A 117 0.82 -22.31 13.25
CA SER A 117 0.75 -23.40 14.23
C SER A 117 0.46 -22.91 15.65
N ARG A 118 0.92 -21.71 15.99
CA ARG A 118 0.67 -21.04 17.29
C ARG A 118 -0.63 -20.25 17.32
N GLY A 119 -1.40 -20.25 16.22
CA GLY A 119 -2.61 -19.43 16.09
C GLY A 119 -2.34 -17.92 15.96
N GLN A 120 -1.09 -17.51 15.73
CA GLN A 120 -0.71 -16.10 15.57
C GLN A 120 -1.01 -15.63 14.15
N PRO A 121 -1.79 -14.54 13.98
CA PRO A 121 -1.96 -13.94 12.67
C PRO A 121 -0.65 -13.31 12.18
N ALA A 122 -0.41 -13.37 10.87
CA ALA A 122 0.79 -12.82 10.25
C ALA A 122 0.44 -11.92 9.06
N LEU A 123 1.10 -10.76 8.98
CA LEU A 123 1.04 -9.85 7.84
C LEU A 123 2.42 -9.79 7.18
N VAL A 124 2.48 -10.12 5.90
CA VAL A 124 3.71 -10.10 5.11
C VAL A 124 3.63 -8.97 4.08
N GLY A 125 4.49 -7.97 4.21
CA GLY A 125 4.64 -6.90 3.21
C GLY A 125 5.58 -7.34 2.08
N THR A 126 5.18 -7.09 0.84
CA THR A 126 6.00 -7.31 -0.35
C THR A 126 6.19 -6.01 -1.13
N THR A 127 7.29 -5.91 -1.86
CA THR A 127 7.67 -4.71 -2.61
C THR A 127 7.03 -4.60 -3.99
N SER A 128 6.44 -5.69 -4.50
CA SER A 128 5.78 -5.70 -5.81
C SER A 128 4.68 -6.74 -5.87
N VAL A 129 3.80 -6.61 -6.86
CA VAL A 129 2.73 -7.57 -7.13
C VAL A 129 3.31 -8.94 -7.47
N GLU A 130 4.39 -8.98 -8.27
CA GLU A 130 5.07 -10.22 -8.67
C GLU A 130 5.64 -10.95 -7.45
N ALA A 131 6.27 -10.23 -6.50
CA ALA A 131 6.78 -10.81 -5.28
C ALA A 131 5.65 -11.37 -4.40
N SER A 132 4.49 -10.71 -4.35
CA SER A 132 3.31 -11.20 -3.64
C SER A 132 2.76 -12.50 -4.26
N GLU A 133 2.72 -12.58 -5.57
CA GLU A 133 2.25 -13.76 -6.31
C GLU A 133 3.23 -14.94 -6.18
N LEU A 134 4.53 -14.66 -6.26
CA LEU A 134 5.56 -15.66 -6.02
C LEU A 134 5.44 -16.29 -4.63
N LEU A 135 5.35 -15.44 -3.60
CA LEU A 135 5.16 -15.89 -2.23
C LEU A 135 3.86 -16.68 -2.05
N SER A 136 2.76 -16.19 -2.63
CA SER A 136 1.47 -16.89 -2.61
C SER A 136 1.58 -18.29 -3.23
N GLY A 137 2.29 -18.43 -4.34
CA GLY A 137 2.55 -19.73 -4.96
C GLY A 137 3.35 -20.68 -4.05
N LEU A 138 4.34 -20.17 -3.30
CA LEU A 138 5.13 -20.95 -2.34
C LEU A 138 4.29 -21.37 -1.14
N LEU A 139 3.46 -20.47 -0.60
CA LEU A 139 2.54 -20.78 0.51
C LEU A 139 1.51 -21.83 0.12
N THR A 140 0.96 -21.74 -1.10
CA THR A 140 0.06 -22.76 -1.63
C THR A 140 0.74 -24.14 -1.72
N LYS A 141 1.97 -24.20 -2.24
CA LYS A 141 2.76 -25.44 -2.30
C LYS A 141 3.08 -25.99 -0.91
N ALA A 142 3.28 -25.12 0.07
CA ALA A 142 3.52 -25.48 1.46
C ALA A 142 2.26 -25.90 2.23
N GLY A 143 1.06 -25.79 1.61
CA GLY A 143 -0.23 -26.09 2.24
C GLY A 143 -0.68 -25.07 3.28
N LEU A 144 -0.15 -23.85 3.24
CA LEU A 144 -0.49 -22.78 4.17
C LEU A 144 -1.65 -21.92 3.59
N ALA A 145 -2.79 -21.94 4.28
CA ALA A 145 -3.93 -21.10 3.93
C ALA A 145 -3.57 -19.62 4.15
N HIS A 146 -3.81 -18.79 3.12
CA HIS A 146 -3.46 -17.37 3.15
C HIS A 146 -4.39 -16.55 2.25
N SER A 147 -4.38 -15.24 2.44
CA SER A 147 -5.05 -14.26 1.58
C SER A 147 -4.02 -13.31 0.97
N VAL A 148 -4.26 -12.89 -0.27
CA VAL A 148 -3.39 -11.91 -0.97
C VAL A 148 -4.15 -10.61 -1.13
N LEU A 149 -3.53 -9.52 -0.69
CA LEU A 149 -4.02 -8.16 -0.80
C LEU A 149 -3.09 -7.38 -1.73
N ASN A 150 -3.44 -7.36 -3.00
CA ASN A 150 -2.74 -6.59 -4.03
C ASN A 150 -3.75 -5.95 -4.99
N ALA A 151 -3.26 -5.14 -5.93
CA ALA A 151 -4.10 -4.41 -6.88
C ALA A 151 -5.09 -5.27 -7.69
N LYS A 152 -4.78 -6.56 -7.92
CA LYS A 152 -5.67 -7.49 -8.62
C LYS A 152 -6.90 -7.90 -7.79
N GLN A 153 -6.85 -7.73 -6.46
CA GLN A 153 -7.89 -8.12 -5.52
C GLN A 153 -8.75 -6.94 -5.02
N HIS A 154 -8.73 -5.81 -5.72
CA HIS A 154 -9.34 -4.55 -5.27
C HIS A 154 -10.82 -4.70 -4.82
N ALA A 155 -11.62 -5.48 -5.55
CA ALA A 155 -13.03 -5.71 -5.21
C ALA A 155 -13.25 -6.47 -3.88
N ARG A 156 -12.24 -7.21 -3.39
CA ARG A 156 -12.28 -8.01 -2.17
C ARG A 156 -11.40 -7.46 -1.05
N GLU A 157 -10.81 -6.30 -1.27
CA GLU A 157 -9.85 -5.67 -0.34
C GLU A 157 -10.45 -5.54 1.07
N ALA A 158 -11.66 -4.99 1.18
CA ALA A 158 -12.34 -4.80 2.46
C ALA A 158 -12.57 -6.12 3.21
N ASP A 159 -12.99 -7.18 2.52
CA ASP A 159 -13.24 -8.50 3.12
C ASP A 159 -11.94 -9.13 3.63
N ILE A 160 -10.85 -9.00 2.89
CA ILE A 160 -9.52 -9.51 3.28
C ILE A 160 -9.02 -8.75 4.53
N ILE A 161 -9.14 -7.42 4.54
CA ILE A 161 -8.70 -6.59 5.67
C ILE A 161 -9.45 -6.94 6.95
N VAL A 162 -10.76 -7.16 6.88
CA VAL A 162 -11.57 -7.56 8.05
C VAL A 162 -11.06 -8.86 8.67
N GLN A 163 -10.55 -9.79 7.87
CA GLN A 163 -10.07 -11.10 8.32
C GLN A 163 -8.59 -11.11 8.72
N ALA A 164 -7.80 -10.09 8.34
CA ALA A 164 -6.34 -10.11 8.45
C ALA A 164 -5.78 -10.30 9.87
N GLY A 165 -6.54 -9.91 10.91
CA GLY A 165 -6.15 -10.09 12.32
C GLY A 165 -6.73 -11.31 13.01
N SER A 166 -7.49 -12.16 12.31
CA SER A 166 -8.09 -13.36 12.90
C SER A 166 -7.04 -14.41 13.24
N PRO A 167 -7.27 -15.28 14.25
CA PRO A 167 -6.29 -16.31 14.62
C PRO A 167 -5.84 -17.17 13.44
N ALA A 168 -4.55 -17.48 13.40
CA ALA A 168 -3.89 -18.30 12.37
C ALA A 168 -4.02 -17.81 10.92
N THR A 169 -4.48 -16.57 10.68
CA THR A 169 -4.56 -16.02 9.32
C THR A 169 -3.19 -15.54 8.84
N ILE A 170 -2.91 -15.77 7.57
CA ILE A 170 -1.75 -15.21 6.87
C ILE A 170 -2.27 -14.27 5.79
N THR A 171 -1.83 -13.02 5.82
CA THR A 171 -2.17 -12.02 4.80
C THR A 171 -0.89 -11.54 4.13
N VAL A 172 -0.80 -11.72 2.82
CA VAL A 172 0.29 -11.17 1.99
C VAL A 172 -0.19 -9.88 1.36
N ALA A 173 0.44 -8.77 1.69
CA ALA A 173 0.07 -7.46 1.19
C ALA A 173 1.20 -6.83 0.37
N THR A 174 0.82 -6.09 -0.66
CA THR A 174 1.75 -5.27 -1.46
C THR A 174 1.48 -3.80 -1.19
N ASN A 175 2.55 -3.04 -1.05
CA ASN A 175 2.45 -1.59 -0.86
C ASN A 175 2.02 -0.92 -2.17
#